data_6a9d71c3bfae4bc3057697f44f30825d
#
_entry.id   6a9d71c3bfae4bc3057697f44f30825d
#
_cell.length_a   1.000
_cell.length_b   1.000
_cell.length_c   1.000
_cell.angle_alpha   90.00
_cell.angle_beta   90.00
_cell.angle_gamma   90.00
#
_symmetry.space_group_name_H-M   'P 1'
#
loop_
_entity.id
_entity.type
_entity.pdbx_description
1 polymer ?
#
loop_
_entity_poly.entity_id
_entity_poly.type
_entity_poly.pdbx_seq_one_letter_code
_entity_poly.pdbx_strand_id
1 'polypeptide(L)'
;MSKYKIKRKLPENLNNEDLFMFEHEFERTFQKIKLINKKNIYINKFQFFKGNKFLFGSKYWNMNEYKFKRKLKTIVKNLFLKNNHSKIEIIKNASWIANEKSHNYFHWFGDALQRVEFLIEKKYPELILLSKNYENKEYVTEILDGLNLNYIFLDDNKTYLVENLDITTHAAVSGNFDSNLINNISKRLKNLYLEENNKNNVDRIWISRQSADKRKILNAEEVFGILNDYGFKIVEFESLKLIEQIQLVNSAKVLGGVHGAGLTNMLFLDKNKDVIE
;
A
#
# COMPACT_ATOMS: atom_id res chain seq x y z
N MET A 1 -3.61 8.29 -23.15
CA MET A 1 -4.04 7.27 -22.13
C MET A 1 -5.52 7.49 -21.87
N SER A 2 -6.35 6.47 -21.99
CA SER A 2 -7.77 6.60 -21.64
C SER A 2 -7.90 6.75 -20.12
N LYS A 3 -8.24 7.94 -19.69
CA LYS A 3 -8.61 8.25 -18.32
C LYS A 3 -10.12 8.00 -18.18
N TYR A 4 -10.54 7.54 -17.02
CA TYR A 4 -11.95 7.40 -16.68
C TYR A 4 -12.19 7.96 -15.28
N LYS A 5 -13.43 8.32 -14.99
CA LYS A 5 -13.81 8.91 -13.72
C LYS A 5 -14.68 7.93 -12.94
N ILE A 6 -14.46 7.87 -11.66
CA ILE A 6 -15.27 7.08 -10.72
C ILE A 6 -15.94 8.06 -9.77
N LYS A 7 -17.25 7.94 -9.63
CA LYS A 7 -18.02 8.61 -8.57
C LYS A 7 -18.00 7.71 -7.34
N ARG A 8 -17.80 8.33 -6.19
CA ARG A 8 -17.82 7.65 -4.88
C ARG A 8 -19.19 7.79 -4.24
N LYS A 9 -19.55 6.83 -3.40
CA LYS A 9 -20.70 7.02 -2.50
C LYS A 9 -20.36 8.12 -1.51
N LEU A 10 -21.36 8.91 -1.20
CA LEU A 10 -21.27 9.92 -0.15
C LEU A 10 -21.35 9.23 1.22
N PRO A 11 -20.74 9.81 2.28
CA PRO A 11 -21.01 9.38 3.65
C PRO A 11 -22.52 9.50 3.94
N GLU A 12 -23.08 8.53 4.67
CA GLU A 12 -24.52 8.49 4.93
C GLU A 12 -25.00 9.65 5.81
N ASN A 13 -24.13 10.15 6.68
CA ASN A 13 -24.41 11.28 7.58
C ASN A 13 -23.92 12.62 7.04
N LEU A 14 -23.61 12.73 5.74
CA LEU A 14 -23.12 13.97 5.15
C LEU A 14 -24.25 15.01 5.03
N ASN A 15 -24.07 16.14 5.69
CA ASN A 15 -24.97 17.28 5.61
C ASN A 15 -24.63 18.19 4.41
N ASN A 16 -25.62 18.92 3.90
CA ASN A 16 -25.39 19.84 2.80
C ASN A 16 -24.38 20.96 3.12
N GLU A 17 -24.28 21.35 4.38
CA GLU A 17 -23.33 22.36 4.86
C GLU A 17 -21.87 21.86 4.78
N ASP A 18 -21.64 20.54 4.82
CA ASP A 18 -20.32 19.91 4.80
C ASP A 18 -19.88 19.48 3.39
N LEU A 19 -20.77 19.57 2.40
CA LEU A 19 -20.49 19.12 1.02
C LEU A 19 -19.19 19.71 0.46
N PHE A 20 -18.91 20.98 0.72
CA PHE A 20 -17.72 21.66 0.20
C PHE A 20 -16.41 21.03 0.65
N MET A 21 -16.40 20.42 1.84
CA MET A 21 -15.20 19.74 2.36
C MET A 21 -14.87 18.46 1.58
N PHE A 22 -15.87 17.82 0.98
CA PHE A 22 -15.76 16.53 0.32
C PHE A 22 -15.90 16.59 -1.20
N GLU A 23 -16.27 17.72 -1.79
CA GLU A 23 -16.50 17.85 -3.25
C GLU A 23 -15.37 17.27 -4.10
N HIS A 24 -14.13 17.49 -3.70
CA HIS A 24 -12.96 17.00 -4.40
C HIS A 24 -12.76 15.48 -4.27
N GLU A 25 -13.49 14.80 -3.36
CA GLU A 25 -13.45 13.35 -3.16
C GLU A 25 -14.57 12.61 -3.90
N PHE A 26 -15.65 13.28 -4.32
CA PHE A 26 -16.81 12.62 -4.93
C PHE A 26 -16.54 12.06 -6.31
N GLU A 27 -15.61 12.65 -7.03
CA GLU A 27 -15.20 12.17 -8.35
C GLU A 27 -13.68 12.13 -8.45
N ARG A 28 -13.14 10.97 -8.81
CA ARG A 28 -11.70 10.79 -9.00
C ARG A 28 -11.39 10.25 -10.38
N THR A 29 -10.29 10.75 -10.94
CA THR A 29 -9.80 10.33 -12.26
C THR A 29 -8.84 9.16 -12.10
N PHE A 30 -9.11 8.10 -12.84
CA PHE A 30 -8.31 6.89 -12.91
C PHE A 30 -7.74 6.67 -14.31
N GLN A 31 -6.73 5.82 -14.38
CA GLN A 31 -6.17 5.30 -15.63
C GLN A 31 -5.89 3.81 -15.48
N LYS A 32 -5.94 3.06 -16.56
CA LYS A 32 -5.58 1.64 -16.54
C LYS A 32 -4.12 1.47 -16.13
N ILE A 33 -3.86 0.58 -15.20
CA ILE A 33 -2.49 0.16 -14.85
C ILE A 33 -1.84 -0.46 -16.10
N LYS A 34 -0.59 -0.13 -16.31
CA LYS A 34 0.23 -0.65 -17.40
C LYS A 34 1.53 -1.23 -16.89
N LEU A 35 2.02 -2.21 -17.60
CA LEU A 35 3.38 -2.71 -17.44
C LEU A 35 4.30 -1.95 -18.37
N ILE A 36 5.40 -1.45 -17.84
CA ILE A 36 6.44 -0.75 -18.59
C ILE A 36 7.72 -1.55 -18.42
N ASN A 37 8.16 -2.22 -19.47
CA ASN A 37 9.44 -2.91 -19.48
C ASN A 37 10.58 -1.91 -19.74
N LYS A 38 11.65 -2.01 -18.94
CA LYS A 38 12.88 -1.26 -19.09
C LYS A 38 14.06 -2.21 -19.05
N LYS A 39 15.02 -2.04 -19.97
CA LYS A 39 16.21 -2.88 -20.07
C LYS A 39 17.44 -2.19 -19.52
N ASN A 40 18.29 -2.98 -18.83
CA ASN A 40 19.57 -2.55 -18.29
C ASN A 40 19.46 -1.34 -17.37
N ILE A 41 18.67 -1.50 -16.32
CA ILE A 41 18.40 -0.47 -15.33
C ILE A 41 19.26 -0.67 -14.09
N TYR A 42 20.02 0.35 -13.75
CA TYR A 42 20.72 0.39 -12.46
C TYR A 42 19.79 0.90 -11.38
N ILE A 43 19.74 0.20 -10.26
CA ILE A 43 18.96 0.57 -9.09
C ILE A 43 19.91 0.77 -7.89
N ASN A 44 19.79 1.93 -7.26
CA ASN A 44 20.44 2.23 -6.01
C ASN A 44 19.53 3.15 -5.18
N LYS A 45 19.24 2.79 -3.93
CA LYS A 45 18.40 3.59 -3.00
C LYS A 45 17.11 4.12 -3.63
N PHE A 46 16.26 3.31 -4.27
CA PHE A 46 15.04 3.72 -4.97
C PHE A 46 15.25 4.64 -6.18
N GLN A 47 16.46 4.77 -6.66
CA GLN A 47 16.78 5.56 -7.82
C GLN A 47 17.09 4.65 -8.99
N PHE A 48 16.54 4.98 -10.14
CA PHE A 48 16.63 4.17 -11.35
C PHE A 48 17.39 4.93 -12.42
N PHE A 49 18.41 4.29 -12.99
CA PHE A 49 19.31 4.89 -13.95
C PHE A 49 19.45 4.01 -15.18
N LYS A 50 19.62 4.64 -16.33
CA LYS A 50 20.07 3.98 -17.56
C LYS A 50 21.34 4.66 -18.05
N GLY A 51 22.47 3.96 -17.95
CA GLY A 51 23.79 4.58 -18.18
C GLY A 51 23.99 5.76 -17.20
N ASN A 52 24.26 6.94 -17.73
CA ASN A 52 24.44 8.16 -16.93
C ASN A 52 23.13 8.96 -16.72
N LYS A 53 22.00 8.48 -17.29
CA LYS A 53 20.72 9.19 -17.20
C LYS A 53 19.91 8.67 -16.01
N PHE A 54 19.60 9.58 -15.09
CA PHE A 54 18.56 9.34 -14.11
C PHE A 54 17.22 9.22 -14.83
N LEU A 55 16.50 8.12 -14.62
CA LEU A 55 15.20 7.90 -15.24
C LEU A 55 14.08 8.42 -14.37
N PHE A 56 14.05 7.98 -13.10
CA PHE A 56 13.07 8.38 -12.11
C PHE A 56 13.50 7.89 -10.72
N GLY A 57 12.97 8.52 -9.68
CA GLY A 57 12.98 7.95 -8.34
C GLY A 57 11.69 7.16 -8.11
N SER A 58 11.50 6.64 -6.92
CA SER A 58 10.26 5.95 -6.52
C SER A 58 8.99 6.82 -6.63
N LYS A 59 9.13 8.12 -6.81
CA LYS A 59 8.05 9.08 -7.07
C LYS A 59 7.54 9.00 -8.52
N TYR A 60 6.89 7.89 -8.85
CA TYR A 60 6.32 7.68 -10.17
C TYR A 60 5.08 8.53 -10.49
N TRP A 61 4.71 9.45 -9.59
CA TRP A 61 3.44 10.15 -9.64
C TRP A 61 3.44 11.38 -10.53
N ASN A 62 4.58 12.07 -10.63
CA ASN A 62 4.61 13.32 -11.36
C ASN A 62 6.03 13.62 -11.82
N MET A 63 6.34 13.23 -13.05
CA MET A 63 7.64 13.54 -13.67
C MET A 63 7.91 15.07 -13.73
N ASN A 64 6.87 15.90 -13.59
CA ASN A 64 6.96 17.34 -13.66
C ASN A 64 7.36 18.04 -12.36
N GLU A 65 7.27 17.36 -11.19
CA GLU A 65 7.58 17.99 -9.89
C GLU A 65 9.00 17.74 -9.37
N TYR A 66 9.82 17.03 -10.11
CA TYR A 66 11.22 16.83 -9.71
C TYR A 66 12.00 18.14 -9.87
N LYS A 67 12.08 18.92 -8.79
CA LYS A 67 12.83 20.17 -8.75
C LYS A 67 14.27 19.93 -9.21
N PHE A 68 14.71 20.68 -10.19
CA PHE A 68 16.02 20.65 -10.84
C PHE A 68 17.23 20.48 -9.89
N LYS A 69 17.17 21.07 -8.70
CA LYS A 69 18.22 20.95 -7.65
C LYS A 69 18.44 19.51 -7.13
N ARG A 70 17.40 18.68 -7.04
CA ARG A 70 17.54 17.25 -6.65
C ARG A 70 18.16 16.43 -7.78
N LYS A 71 17.84 16.75 -9.03
CA LYS A 71 18.38 16.11 -10.23
C LYS A 71 19.90 16.26 -10.32
N LEU A 72 20.44 17.46 -10.07
CA LEU A 72 21.88 17.72 -10.09
C LEU A 72 22.62 16.96 -8.97
N LYS A 73 22.10 17.01 -7.75
CA LYS A 73 22.70 16.32 -6.58
C LYS A 73 22.79 14.80 -6.77
N THR A 74 21.80 14.24 -7.47
CA THR A 74 21.73 12.83 -7.80
C THR A 74 22.71 12.44 -8.91
N ILE A 75 22.85 13.27 -9.94
CA ILE A 75 23.82 13.06 -11.04
C ILE A 75 25.26 13.09 -10.51
N VAL A 76 25.60 14.08 -9.69
CA VAL A 76 26.94 14.21 -9.08
C VAL A 76 27.25 13.00 -8.20
N LYS A 77 26.31 12.55 -7.37
CA LYS A 77 26.49 11.37 -6.52
C LYS A 77 26.71 10.09 -7.33
N ASN A 78 26.09 9.95 -8.49
CA ASN A 78 26.23 8.78 -9.35
C ASN A 78 27.53 8.75 -10.14
N LEU A 79 28.08 9.92 -10.48
CA LEU A 79 29.43 10.01 -11.04
C LEU A 79 30.46 9.50 -10.01
N PHE A 80 30.26 9.79 -8.71
CA PHE A 80 31.09 9.23 -7.63
C PHE A 80 30.88 7.73 -7.40
N LEU A 81 29.68 7.19 -7.58
CA LEU A 81 29.38 5.75 -7.42
C LEU A 81 30.00 4.92 -8.56
N LYS A 82 30.22 5.49 -9.74
CA LYS A 82 30.91 4.83 -10.84
C LYS A 82 32.41 4.59 -10.56
N ASN A 83 33.00 5.42 -9.73
CA ASN A 83 34.42 5.31 -9.37
C ASN A 83 34.69 4.39 -8.17
N ASN A 84 33.65 4.08 -7.37
CA ASN A 84 33.74 3.04 -6.36
C ASN A 84 33.23 1.72 -6.97
N HIS A 85 34.12 0.80 -7.26
CA HIS A 85 33.86 -0.57 -7.69
C HIS A 85 33.17 -1.39 -6.59
N SER A 86 32.06 -0.90 -6.05
CA SER A 86 31.13 -1.76 -5.31
C SER A 86 30.62 -2.82 -6.28
N LYS A 87 30.77 -4.07 -5.93
CA LYS A 87 30.31 -5.22 -6.71
C LYS A 87 28.87 -4.97 -7.18
N ILE A 88 28.68 -4.81 -8.49
CA ILE A 88 27.34 -4.67 -9.07
C ILE A 88 26.72 -6.06 -9.06
N GLU A 89 25.57 -6.20 -8.42
CA GLU A 89 24.79 -7.41 -8.46
C GLU A 89 23.88 -7.40 -9.68
N ILE A 90 23.86 -8.50 -10.45
CA ILE A 90 23.08 -8.62 -11.69
C ILE A 90 21.81 -9.41 -11.40
N ILE A 91 20.66 -8.83 -11.75
CA ILE A 91 19.34 -9.44 -11.67
C ILE A 91 18.78 -9.54 -13.09
N LYS A 92 18.46 -10.75 -13.53
CA LYS A 92 18.02 -10.99 -14.91
C LYS A 92 16.63 -10.41 -15.19
N ASN A 93 15.63 -10.81 -14.41
CA ASN A 93 14.24 -10.34 -14.56
C ASN A 93 13.70 -9.95 -13.20
N ALA A 94 13.01 -8.82 -13.12
CA ALA A 94 12.36 -8.41 -11.89
C ALA A 94 11.23 -7.40 -12.16
N SER A 95 10.35 -7.28 -11.14
CA SER A 95 9.25 -6.32 -11.14
C SER A 95 9.38 -5.31 -10.00
N TRP A 96 8.96 -4.07 -10.27
CA TRP A 96 8.91 -2.99 -9.27
C TRP A 96 7.48 -2.53 -9.05
N ILE A 97 7.01 -2.63 -7.81
CA ILE A 97 5.64 -2.33 -7.41
C ILE A 97 5.52 -1.19 -6.40
N ALA A 98 6.59 -0.88 -5.66
CA ALA A 98 6.55 0.04 -4.53
C ALA A 98 6.76 1.51 -4.94
N ASN A 99 6.36 2.42 -4.07
CA ASN A 99 6.70 3.84 -4.13
C ASN A 99 7.21 4.31 -2.75
N GLU A 100 7.59 5.59 -2.62
CA GLU A 100 8.10 6.13 -1.34
C GLU A 100 7.12 6.03 -0.17
N LYS A 101 5.82 5.98 -0.42
CA LYS A 101 4.78 5.92 0.60
C LYS A 101 4.38 4.49 0.96
N SER A 102 4.65 3.53 0.07
CA SER A 102 4.18 2.15 0.22
C SER A 102 4.77 1.42 1.43
N HIS A 103 5.77 1.98 2.12
CA HIS A 103 6.24 1.48 3.41
C HIS A 103 5.25 1.72 4.56
N ASN A 104 4.25 2.56 4.37
CA ASN A 104 3.15 2.77 5.30
C ASN A 104 2.04 1.76 5.02
N TYR A 105 1.40 1.22 6.07
CA TYR A 105 0.36 0.19 5.99
C TYR A 105 -0.75 0.51 4.98
N PHE A 106 -1.37 1.70 5.08
CA PHE A 106 -2.40 2.14 4.14
C PHE A 106 -1.92 2.15 2.68
N HIS A 107 -0.73 2.65 2.44
CA HIS A 107 -0.19 2.73 1.08
C HIS A 107 0.33 1.38 0.55
N TRP A 108 0.71 0.47 1.44
CA TRP A 108 1.02 -0.89 1.03
C TRP A 108 -0.21 -1.58 0.47
N PHE A 109 -1.29 -1.60 1.26
CA PHE A 109 -2.54 -2.23 0.84
C PHE A 109 -3.17 -1.53 -0.37
N GLY A 110 -3.22 -0.22 -0.36
CA GLY A 110 -3.86 0.56 -1.41
C GLY A 110 -3.00 0.73 -2.67
N ASP A 111 -1.75 1.20 -2.52
CA ASP A 111 -0.94 1.55 -3.69
C ASP A 111 -0.12 0.36 -4.21
N ALA A 112 0.48 -0.45 -3.33
CA ALA A 112 1.37 -1.53 -3.76
C ALA A 112 0.61 -2.82 -4.12
N LEU A 113 -0.30 -3.28 -3.26
CA LEU A 113 -0.97 -4.57 -3.47
C LEU A 113 -1.89 -4.60 -4.70
N GLN A 114 -2.55 -3.50 -5.07
CA GLN A 114 -3.27 -3.48 -6.34
C GLN A 114 -2.34 -3.71 -7.56
N ARG A 115 -1.08 -3.32 -7.45
CA ARG A 115 -0.06 -3.56 -8.49
C ARG A 115 0.47 -4.98 -8.46
N VAL A 116 0.55 -5.57 -7.26
CA VAL A 116 0.82 -7.01 -7.09
C VAL A 116 -0.31 -7.82 -7.74
N GLU A 117 -1.58 -7.50 -7.44
CA GLU A 117 -2.72 -8.20 -8.04
C GLU A 117 -2.71 -8.08 -9.57
N PHE A 118 -2.44 -6.88 -10.11
CA PHE A 118 -2.29 -6.69 -11.55
C PHE A 118 -1.20 -7.60 -12.15
N LEU A 119 -0.06 -7.77 -11.47
CA LEU A 119 0.99 -8.68 -11.92
C LEU A 119 0.54 -10.14 -11.86
N ILE A 120 -0.13 -10.55 -10.80
CA ILE A 120 -0.67 -11.91 -10.65
C ILE A 120 -1.66 -12.22 -11.80
N GLU A 121 -2.58 -11.32 -12.11
CA GLU A 121 -3.52 -11.45 -13.22
C GLU A 121 -2.81 -11.58 -14.59
N LYS A 122 -1.63 -11.00 -14.73
CA LYS A 122 -0.79 -11.11 -15.94
C LYS A 122 0.12 -12.33 -15.94
N LYS A 123 0.03 -13.20 -14.94
CA LYS A 123 0.94 -14.34 -14.73
C LYS A 123 2.41 -13.93 -14.56
N TYR A 124 2.64 -12.80 -13.95
CA TYR A 124 3.88 -12.28 -13.39
C TYR A 124 3.74 -12.24 -11.86
N PRO A 125 4.78 -12.04 -11.10
CA PRO A 125 6.16 -11.73 -11.42
C PRO A 125 7.11 -12.91 -11.17
N GLU A 126 8.28 -12.91 -11.83
CA GLU A 126 9.35 -13.84 -11.48
C GLU A 126 10.01 -13.45 -10.14
N LEU A 127 10.25 -12.16 -9.92
CA LEU A 127 10.91 -11.61 -8.73
C LEU A 127 10.44 -10.19 -8.44
N ILE A 128 9.98 -9.91 -7.23
CA ILE A 128 9.63 -8.56 -6.80
C ILE A 128 10.82 -7.92 -6.09
N LEU A 129 11.19 -6.72 -6.51
CA LEU A 129 12.21 -5.93 -5.85
C LEU A 129 11.57 -4.95 -4.87
N LEU A 130 12.04 -4.99 -3.64
CA LEU A 130 11.66 -4.07 -2.57
C LEU A 130 12.91 -3.42 -1.97
N SER A 131 12.76 -2.24 -1.41
CA SER A 131 13.87 -1.70 -0.66
C SER A 131 13.96 -2.33 0.73
N LYS A 132 15.14 -2.19 1.35
CA LYS A 132 15.41 -2.69 2.69
C LYS A 132 14.44 -2.17 3.75
N ASN A 133 13.81 -1.02 3.55
CA ASN A 133 12.81 -0.46 4.47
C ASN A 133 11.58 -1.35 4.69
N TYR A 134 11.37 -2.34 3.84
CA TYR A 134 10.25 -3.30 3.97
C TYR A 134 10.63 -4.56 4.75
N GLU A 135 11.92 -4.82 4.99
CA GLU A 135 12.43 -6.03 5.64
C GLU A 135 11.82 -6.24 7.05
N ASN A 136 11.61 -5.14 7.79
CA ASN A 136 11.03 -5.17 9.14
C ASN A 136 9.51 -4.91 9.15
N LYS A 137 8.81 -5.14 8.04
CA LYS A 137 7.36 -4.99 7.92
C LYS A 137 6.71 -6.36 7.77
N GLU A 138 6.37 -6.98 8.90
CA GLU A 138 5.80 -8.34 8.94
C GLU A 138 4.62 -8.51 7.96
N TYR A 139 3.70 -7.54 7.90
CA TYR A 139 2.57 -7.60 6.97
C TYR A 139 2.99 -7.64 5.49
N VAL A 140 4.20 -7.19 5.14
CA VAL A 140 4.72 -7.27 3.76
C VAL A 140 5.17 -8.68 3.46
N THR A 141 6.00 -9.27 4.33
CA THR A 141 6.52 -10.62 4.15
C THR A 141 5.41 -11.65 4.26
N GLU A 142 4.53 -11.55 5.27
CA GLU A 142 3.36 -12.44 5.43
C GLU A 142 2.51 -12.49 4.15
N ILE A 143 2.22 -11.32 3.54
CA ILE A 143 1.41 -11.27 2.32
C ILE A 143 2.15 -11.90 1.13
N LEU A 144 3.42 -11.54 0.91
CA LEU A 144 4.16 -12.02 -0.24
C LEU A 144 4.43 -13.52 -0.15
N ASP A 145 4.76 -14.02 1.05
CA ASP A 145 4.94 -15.45 1.33
C ASP A 145 3.61 -16.21 1.16
N GLY A 146 2.52 -15.70 1.73
CA GLY A 146 1.20 -16.28 1.59
C GLY A 146 0.71 -16.34 0.14
N LEU A 147 1.10 -15.38 -0.68
CA LEU A 147 0.83 -15.37 -2.11
C LEU A 147 1.81 -16.20 -2.93
N ASN A 148 2.79 -16.84 -2.30
CA ASN A 148 3.86 -17.61 -2.93
C ASN A 148 4.62 -16.80 -4.01
N LEU A 149 4.97 -15.55 -3.68
CA LEU A 149 5.68 -14.64 -4.57
C LEU A 149 7.16 -14.55 -4.18
N ASN A 150 8.03 -14.63 -5.17
CA ASN A 150 9.45 -14.42 -4.96
C ASN A 150 9.75 -12.93 -4.81
N TYR A 151 10.54 -12.56 -3.81
CA TYR A 151 10.96 -11.18 -3.59
C TYR A 151 12.34 -11.09 -2.95
N ILE A 152 12.99 -9.95 -3.11
CA ILE A 152 14.23 -9.61 -2.41
C ILE A 152 14.18 -8.18 -1.89
N PHE A 153 14.85 -7.95 -0.76
CA PHE A 153 15.12 -6.62 -0.24
C PHE A 153 16.47 -6.11 -0.75
N LEU A 154 16.44 -4.99 -1.45
CA LEU A 154 17.64 -4.36 -1.99
C LEU A 154 18.40 -3.65 -0.88
N ASP A 155 19.69 -3.95 -0.75
CA ASP A 155 20.58 -3.24 0.17
C ASP A 155 20.86 -1.83 -0.37
N ASP A 156 20.65 -0.83 0.47
CA ASP A 156 20.86 0.58 0.13
C ASP A 156 22.33 0.94 -0.15
N ASN A 157 23.27 0.10 0.27
CA ASN A 157 24.69 0.30 0.04
C ASN A 157 25.20 -0.37 -1.24
N LYS A 158 24.35 -1.14 -1.92
CA LYS A 158 24.68 -1.85 -3.15
C LYS A 158 24.06 -1.18 -4.37
N THR A 159 24.62 -1.52 -5.53
CA THR A 159 24.07 -1.17 -6.84
C THR A 159 23.68 -2.44 -7.56
N TYR A 160 22.46 -2.48 -8.09
CA TYR A 160 21.94 -3.61 -8.84
C TYR A 160 21.77 -3.22 -10.30
N LEU A 161 22.18 -4.10 -11.21
CA LEU A 161 21.86 -4.02 -12.63
C LEU A 161 20.73 -5.00 -12.91
N VAL A 162 19.55 -4.48 -13.24
CA VAL A 162 18.40 -5.28 -13.64
C VAL A 162 18.33 -5.29 -15.17
N GLU A 163 18.53 -6.47 -15.79
CA GLU A 163 18.55 -6.61 -17.24
C GLU A 163 17.17 -6.34 -17.84
N ASN A 164 16.10 -6.90 -17.24
CA ASN A 164 14.71 -6.67 -17.61
C ASN A 164 13.90 -6.28 -16.39
N LEU A 165 13.55 -5.01 -16.29
CA LEU A 165 12.76 -4.46 -15.19
C LEU A 165 11.35 -4.13 -15.66
N ASP A 166 10.38 -4.81 -15.09
CA ASP A 166 8.97 -4.52 -15.27
C ASP A 166 8.48 -3.57 -14.18
N ILE A 167 7.92 -2.45 -14.59
CA ILE A 167 7.42 -1.40 -13.71
C ILE A 167 5.94 -1.26 -13.93
N THR A 168 5.16 -1.44 -12.88
CA THR A 168 3.72 -1.20 -12.91
C THR A 168 3.42 0.28 -12.70
N THR A 169 2.59 0.87 -13.55
CA THR A 169 2.09 2.23 -13.33
C THR A 169 1.04 2.24 -12.22
N HIS A 170 0.65 3.42 -11.76
CA HIS A 170 -0.43 3.57 -10.80
C HIS A 170 -1.78 3.75 -11.50
N ALA A 171 -2.87 3.31 -10.86
CA ALA A 171 -4.23 3.52 -11.36
C ALA A 171 -4.67 4.99 -11.19
N ALA A 172 -4.26 5.62 -10.10
CA ALA A 172 -4.62 6.99 -9.76
C ALA A 172 -3.59 7.64 -8.82
N VAL A 173 -3.88 8.82 -8.32
CA VAL A 173 -3.11 9.49 -7.26
C VAL A 173 -3.17 8.63 -5.99
N SER A 174 -2.06 8.56 -5.24
CA SER A 174 -1.94 7.78 -4.00
C SER A 174 -3.12 8.02 -3.05
N GLY A 175 -3.66 6.95 -2.50
CA GLY A 175 -4.90 6.97 -1.73
C GLY A 175 -6.17 6.76 -2.57
N ASN A 176 -6.02 6.48 -3.88
CA ASN A 176 -7.13 6.13 -4.77
C ASN A 176 -6.83 4.78 -5.43
N PHE A 177 -7.79 3.87 -5.39
CA PHE A 177 -7.58 2.48 -5.73
C PHE A 177 -8.52 2.04 -6.84
N ASP A 178 -8.01 1.21 -7.76
CA ASP A 178 -8.86 0.49 -8.70
C ASP A 178 -9.70 -0.54 -7.92
N SER A 179 -11.02 -0.38 -7.95
CA SER A 179 -11.93 -1.19 -7.14
C SER A 179 -11.87 -2.68 -7.47
N ASN A 180 -11.62 -3.04 -8.73
CA ASN A 180 -11.53 -4.45 -9.12
C ASN A 180 -10.26 -5.09 -8.55
N LEU A 181 -9.12 -4.43 -8.72
CA LEU A 181 -7.85 -4.94 -8.21
C LEU A 181 -7.82 -5.02 -6.68
N ILE A 182 -8.36 -4.00 -6.00
CA ILE A 182 -8.44 -4.01 -4.54
C ILE A 182 -9.39 -5.11 -4.04
N ASN A 183 -10.54 -5.30 -4.67
CA ASN A 183 -11.45 -6.38 -4.30
C ASN A 183 -10.86 -7.76 -4.58
N ASN A 184 -10.14 -7.94 -5.70
CA ASN A 184 -9.52 -9.21 -6.04
C ASN A 184 -8.41 -9.56 -5.05
N ILE A 185 -7.50 -8.63 -4.72
CA ILE A 185 -6.46 -8.89 -3.73
C ILE A 185 -7.04 -9.13 -2.33
N SER A 186 -8.06 -8.36 -1.92
CA SER A 186 -8.76 -8.59 -0.66
C SER A 186 -9.35 -10.01 -0.60
N LYS A 187 -10.07 -10.42 -1.65
CA LYS A 187 -10.63 -11.78 -1.74
C LYS A 187 -9.54 -12.85 -1.68
N ARG A 188 -8.43 -12.63 -2.38
CA ARG A 188 -7.29 -13.54 -2.40
C ARG A 188 -6.68 -13.71 -1.00
N LEU A 189 -6.45 -12.60 -0.28
CA LEU A 189 -5.94 -12.62 1.09
C LEU A 189 -6.93 -13.26 2.06
N LYS A 190 -8.22 -12.97 1.93
CA LYS A 190 -9.25 -13.65 2.72
C LYS A 190 -9.22 -15.17 2.50
N ASN A 191 -9.14 -15.62 1.27
CA ASN A 191 -9.05 -17.06 0.96
C ASN A 191 -7.79 -17.73 1.51
N LEU A 192 -6.68 -16.98 1.67
CA LEU A 192 -5.45 -17.51 2.25
C LEU A 192 -5.53 -17.65 3.78
N TYR A 193 -6.18 -16.70 4.44
CA TYR A 193 -6.10 -16.55 5.89
C TYR A 193 -7.38 -16.89 6.65
N LEU A 194 -8.49 -17.08 5.94
CA LEU A 194 -9.73 -17.54 6.58
C LEU A 194 -9.84 -19.04 6.49
N GLU A 195 -9.89 -19.68 7.65
CA GLU A 195 -10.26 -21.08 7.77
C GLU A 195 -11.79 -21.22 7.75
N GLU A 196 -12.31 -22.34 7.21
CA GLU A 196 -13.75 -22.58 7.06
C GLU A 196 -14.53 -22.52 8.39
N ASN A 197 -13.86 -22.69 9.53
CA ASN A 197 -14.48 -22.77 10.87
C ASN A 197 -14.15 -21.61 11.81
N ASN A 198 -13.55 -20.53 11.33
CA ASN A 198 -13.13 -19.42 12.19
C ASN A 198 -14.31 -18.50 12.53
N LYS A 199 -15.07 -18.87 13.56
CA LYS A 199 -16.19 -18.07 14.10
C LYS A 199 -15.68 -17.13 15.19
N ASN A 200 -15.03 -16.04 14.81
CA ASN A 200 -14.90 -14.90 15.71
C ASN A 200 -16.27 -14.23 15.84
N ASN A 201 -16.92 -14.36 17.00
CA ASN A 201 -18.24 -13.79 17.25
C ASN A 201 -18.16 -12.32 17.70
N VAL A 202 -17.39 -11.49 17.00
CA VAL A 202 -17.27 -10.07 17.34
C VAL A 202 -18.01 -9.26 16.28
N ASP A 203 -19.19 -8.76 16.62
CA ASP A 203 -20.04 -8.02 15.69
C ASP A 203 -19.54 -6.57 15.46
N ARG A 204 -18.96 -5.94 16.49
CA ARG A 204 -18.55 -4.53 16.44
C ARG A 204 -17.13 -4.36 16.96
N ILE A 205 -16.29 -3.73 16.17
CA ILE A 205 -14.88 -3.50 16.48
C ILE A 205 -14.60 -2.01 16.45
N TRP A 206 -13.94 -1.53 17.49
CA TRP A 206 -13.35 -0.20 17.51
C TRP A 206 -11.84 -0.32 17.53
N ILE A 207 -11.19 0.28 16.51
CA ILE A 207 -9.73 0.29 16.41
C ILE A 207 -9.20 1.38 17.35
N SER A 208 -8.57 0.97 18.43
CA SER A 208 -7.88 1.86 19.35
C SER A 208 -6.61 2.41 18.73
N ARG A 209 -6.29 3.65 19.06
CA ARG A 209 -5.02 4.30 18.70
C ARG A 209 -4.26 4.81 19.92
N GLN A 210 -4.52 4.23 21.09
CA GLN A 210 -3.90 4.71 22.32
C GLN A 210 -2.39 4.46 22.39
N SER A 211 -1.90 3.43 21.70
CA SER A 211 -0.46 3.16 21.50
C SER A 211 0.17 3.98 20.36
N ALA A 212 -0.60 4.63 19.51
CA ALA A 212 -0.10 5.39 18.37
C ALA A 212 0.49 6.76 18.79
N ASP A 213 1.40 7.32 17.99
CA ASP A 213 2.01 8.62 18.26
C ASP A 213 1.04 9.80 18.11
N LYS A 214 0.01 9.66 17.28
CA LYS A 214 -0.90 10.77 16.91
C LYS A 214 -2.35 10.31 16.89
N ARG A 215 -3.25 11.28 17.05
CA ARG A 215 -4.70 11.08 16.97
C ARG A 215 -5.21 10.11 18.03
N LYS A 216 -4.73 10.26 19.26
CA LYS A 216 -5.27 9.58 20.43
C LYS A 216 -6.55 10.26 20.89
N ILE A 217 -7.45 9.49 21.48
CA ILE A 217 -8.63 10.03 22.18
C ILE A 217 -8.16 10.48 23.56
N LEU A 218 -8.35 11.76 23.91
CA LEU A 218 -7.87 12.31 25.19
C LEU A 218 -8.66 11.78 26.39
N ASN A 219 -9.98 11.64 26.25
CA ASN A 219 -10.89 11.06 27.24
C ASN A 219 -11.24 9.60 26.89
N ALA A 220 -10.22 8.78 26.62
CA ALA A 220 -10.41 7.43 26.10
C ALA A 220 -11.24 6.54 27.02
N GLU A 221 -11.08 6.64 28.34
CA GLU A 221 -11.84 5.82 29.28
C GLU A 221 -13.34 6.04 29.17
N GLU A 222 -13.78 7.31 29.09
CA GLU A 222 -15.18 7.68 28.91
C GLU A 222 -15.73 7.17 27.57
N VAL A 223 -15.00 7.43 26.48
CA VAL A 223 -15.41 7.01 25.12
C VAL A 223 -15.46 5.48 25.01
N PHE A 224 -14.49 4.78 25.56
CA PHE A 224 -14.46 3.34 25.52
C PHE A 224 -15.54 2.70 26.41
N GLY A 225 -15.91 3.36 27.52
CA GLY A 225 -17.07 2.96 28.33
C GLY A 225 -18.34 2.97 27.48
N ILE A 226 -18.61 4.08 26.80
CA ILE A 226 -19.78 4.21 25.91
C ILE A 226 -19.73 3.17 24.79
N LEU A 227 -18.58 3.00 24.14
CA LEU A 227 -18.44 2.02 23.06
C LEU A 227 -18.70 0.58 23.54
N ASN A 228 -18.23 0.23 24.72
CA ASN A 228 -18.49 -1.06 25.34
C ASN A 228 -19.99 -1.28 25.60
N ASP A 229 -20.72 -0.24 26.08
CA ASP A 229 -22.16 -0.30 26.29
C ASP A 229 -22.93 -0.55 24.98
N TYR A 230 -22.38 -0.08 23.85
CA TYR A 230 -22.89 -0.38 22.51
C TYR A 230 -22.33 -1.69 21.90
N GLY A 231 -21.64 -2.50 22.69
CA GLY A 231 -21.13 -3.82 22.30
C GLY A 231 -19.93 -3.78 21.36
N PHE A 232 -19.14 -2.70 21.36
CA PHE A 232 -17.88 -2.65 20.65
C PHE A 232 -16.77 -3.34 21.43
N LYS A 233 -16.00 -4.16 20.75
CA LYS A 233 -14.71 -4.66 21.24
C LYS A 233 -13.62 -3.64 20.85
N ILE A 234 -12.94 -3.09 21.84
CA ILE A 234 -11.81 -2.18 21.64
C ILE A 234 -10.55 -3.00 21.35
N VAL A 235 -9.89 -2.73 20.22
CA VAL A 235 -8.74 -3.54 19.76
C VAL A 235 -7.61 -2.65 19.27
N GLU A 236 -6.41 -2.93 19.69
CA GLU A 236 -5.18 -2.35 19.15
C GLU A 236 -4.62 -3.24 18.03
N PHE A 237 -4.80 -2.85 16.78
CA PHE A 237 -4.42 -3.67 15.64
C PHE A 237 -2.90 -3.84 15.50
N GLU A 238 -2.13 -2.89 16.01
CA GLU A 238 -0.67 -2.95 16.03
C GLU A 238 -0.12 -4.13 16.83
N SER A 239 -0.91 -4.69 17.76
CA SER A 239 -0.54 -5.87 18.57
C SER A 239 -0.92 -7.20 17.92
N LEU A 240 -1.68 -7.18 16.83
CA LEU A 240 -2.19 -8.38 16.16
C LEU A 240 -1.39 -8.69 14.89
N LYS A 241 -1.16 -9.97 14.63
CA LYS A 241 -0.67 -10.43 13.32
C LYS A 241 -1.70 -10.13 12.23
N LEU A 242 -1.25 -10.06 10.99
CA LEU A 242 -2.15 -9.75 9.86
C LEU A 242 -3.30 -10.75 9.75
N ILE A 243 -3.02 -12.05 9.92
CA ILE A 243 -4.04 -13.09 9.90
C ILE A 243 -5.14 -12.84 10.95
N GLU A 244 -4.76 -12.46 12.17
CA GLU A 244 -5.70 -12.17 13.25
C GLU A 244 -6.56 -10.93 12.94
N GLN A 245 -5.93 -9.89 12.34
CA GLN A 245 -6.67 -8.70 11.89
C GLN A 245 -7.69 -9.05 10.81
N ILE A 246 -7.31 -9.85 9.81
CA ILE A 246 -8.21 -10.28 8.72
C ILE A 246 -9.38 -11.11 9.26
N GLN A 247 -9.09 -12.08 10.10
CA GLN A 247 -10.11 -12.96 10.70
C GLN A 247 -11.10 -12.18 11.56
N LEU A 248 -10.59 -11.27 12.38
CA LEU A 248 -11.41 -10.43 13.25
C LEU A 248 -12.32 -9.51 12.45
N VAL A 249 -11.76 -8.78 11.46
CA VAL A 249 -12.52 -7.83 10.66
C VAL A 249 -13.53 -8.53 9.74
N ASN A 250 -13.18 -9.69 9.19
CA ASN A 250 -14.09 -10.43 8.31
C ASN A 250 -15.37 -10.88 9.04
N SER A 251 -15.28 -11.17 10.33
CA SER A 251 -16.45 -11.57 11.16
C SER A 251 -17.33 -10.38 11.56
N ALA A 252 -16.79 -9.16 11.57
CA ALA A 252 -17.46 -7.99 12.09
C ALA A 252 -18.60 -7.50 11.18
N LYS A 253 -19.61 -6.88 11.80
CA LYS A 253 -20.68 -6.12 11.14
C LYS A 253 -20.36 -4.63 11.06
N VAL A 254 -19.63 -4.12 12.07
CA VAL A 254 -19.25 -2.72 12.17
C VAL A 254 -17.76 -2.62 12.51
N LEU A 255 -17.05 -1.81 11.76
CA LEU A 255 -15.67 -1.44 12.03
C LEU A 255 -15.59 0.07 12.26
N GLY A 256 -15.20 0.49 13.46
CA GLY A 256 -15.06 1.89 13.81
C GLY A 256 -13.63 2.25 14.22
N GLY A 257 -13.32 3.53 14.20
CA GLY A 257 -12.05 4.05 14.70
C GLY A 257 -11.76 5.48 14.29
N VAL A 258 -10.87 6.13 15.01
CA VAL A 258 -10.35 7.45 14.61
C VAL A 258 -9.52 7.31 13.35
N HIS A 259 -9.58 8.33 12.47
CA HIS A 259 -8.84 8.37 11.20
C HIS A 259 -7.41 7.83 11.32
N GLY A 260 -7.10 6.81 10.55
CA GLY A 260 -5.79 6.17 10.62
C GLY A 260 -5.61 4.94 9.74
N ALA A 261 -4.34 4.48 9.68
CA ALA A 261 -3.98 3.34 8.84
C ALA A 261 -4.69 2.03 9.25
N GLY A 262 -5.11 1.88 10.50
CA GLY A 262 -5.87 0.71 10.97
C GLY A 262 -7.20 0.53 10.22
N LEU A 263 -7.88 1.63 9.86
CA LEU A 263 -9.12 1.57 9.06
C LEU A 263 -8.93 1.00 7.64
N THR A 264 -7.68 0.85 7.17
CA THR A 264 -7.41 0.14 5.91
C THR A 264 -7.95 -1.28 5.94
N ASN A 265 -8.06 -1.88 7.13
CA ASN A 265 -8.62 -3.22 7.31
C ASN A 265 -10.10 -3.34 6.93
N MET A 266 -10.82 -2.21 6.68
CA MET A 266 -12.14 -2.25 6.04
C MET A 266 -12.15 -3.04 4.73
N LEU A 267 -11.00 -3.21 4.09
CA LEU A 267 -10.85 -4.06 2.90
C LEU A 267 -11.26 -5.52 3.16
N PHE A 268 -11.23 -5.97 4.40
CA PHE A 268 -11.57 -7.33 4.79
C PHE A 268 -13.00 -7.49 5.32
N LEU A 269 -13.74 -6.38 5.49
CA LEU A 269 -15.17 -6.44 5.76
C LEU A 269 -15.93 -7.06 4.59
N ASP A 270 -16.99 -7.77 4.89
CA ASP A 270 -17.92 -8.21 3.88
C ASP A 270 -18.78 -7.05 3.36
N LYS A 271 -19.40 -7.25 2.20
CA LYS A 271 -20.32 -6.26 1.62
C LYS A 271 -21.48 -5.97 2.58
N ASN A 272 -21.99 -4.76 2.55
CA ASN A 272 -23.11 -4.29 3.36
C ASN A 272 -22.84 -4.31 4.88
N LYS A 273 -21.60 -4.05 5.25
CA LYS A 273 -21.19 -3.80 6.63
C LYS A 273 -20.83 -2.33 6.80
N ASP A 274 -20.87 -1.86 8.02
CA ASP A 274 -20.73 -0.44 8.33
C ASP A 274 -19.30 -0.08 8.73
N VAL A 275 -18.87 1.11 8.33
CA VAL A 275 -17.61 1.72 8.76
C VAL A 275 -17.92 3.06 9.42
N ILE A 276 -17.39 3.30 10.61
CA ILE A 276 -17.51 4.52 11.39
C ILE A 276 -16.13 5.16 11.53
N GLU A 277 -16.00 6.39 11.03
CA GLU A 277 -14.76 7.16 11.15
C GLU A 277 -14.97 8.47 11.89
#